data_c3ca1e454c2135a5ee3fa1c25b0192cc
#
_entry.id   c3ca1e454c2135a5ee3fa1c25b0192cc
#
_cell.length_a   1.000
_cell.length_b   1.000
_cell.length_c   1.000
_cell.angle_alpha   90.00
_cell.angle_beta   90.00
_cell.angle_gamma   90.00
#
_symmetry.space_group_name_H-M   'P 1'
#
loop_
_entity.id
_entity.type
_entity.pdbx_description
1 polymer ?
#
loop_
_entity_poly.entity_id
_entity_poly.type
_entity_poly.pdbx_seq_one_letter_code
_entity_poly.pdbx_strand_id
1 'polypeptide(L)'
;SEVGTYRKLKEKNPLLKIGVGGCVGQQEKEKLMKTQPMIDFVFGTDNIDTLPSLVAEAFDTNSRLVNAKFAHRAPYHVETLVRNPGVSTFVNITKGCDNFCSFCIVPFTRGREKSRPIGHILMDVKNLIARGVKEVTLLGQNVNSYESDDGSDFADLLKRVASETDIQRVRYTTPHPKDFNDKLFQVLADHQNKI
;
A
#
# COMPACT_ATOMS: atom_id res chain seq x y z
N SER A 1 8.49 23.55 1.22
CA SER A 1 8.25 22.11 1.40
C SER A 1 7.85 21.84 2.84
N GLU A 2 7.05 20.82 3.11
CA GLU A 2 6.65 20.45 4.48
C GLU A 2 7.87 20.23 5.39
N VAL A 3 8.93 19.60 4.90
CA VAL A 3 10.18 19.41 5.65
C VAL A 3 10.73 20.74 6.18
N GLY A 4 10.59 21.84 5.42
CA GLY A 4 11.00 23.17 5.87
C GLY A 4 10.25 23.69 7.09
N THR A 5 8.99 23.25 7.31
CA THR A 5 8.21 23.67 8.48
C THR A 5 8.73 23.06 9.78
N TYR A 6 9.33 21.87 9.71
CA TYR A 6 9.93 21.18 10.87
C TYR A 6 11.30 21.73 11.28
N ARG A 7 11.92 22.57 10.43
CA ARG A 7 13.23 23.18 10.73
C ARG A 7 13.21 23.95 12.06
N LYS A 8 12.21 24.81 12.24
CA LYS A 8 12.05 25.59 13.48
C LYS A 8 11.83 24.71 14.72
N LEU A 9 11.19 23.54 14.55
CA LEU A 9 11.01 22.60 15.65
C LEU A 9 12.32 21.91 16.01
N LYS A 10 13.12 21.53 15.02
CA LYS A 10 14.43 20.91 15.24
C LYS A 10 15.43 21.91 15.84
N GLU A 11 15.38 23.19 15.48
CA GLU A 11 16.17 24.26 16.09
C GLU A 11 15.83 24.44 17.58
N LYS A 12 14.56 24.25 17.97
CA LYS A 12 14.12 24.32 19.37
C LYS A 12 14.40 23.03 20.15
N ASN A 13 14.40 21.89 19.47
CA ASN A 13 14.68 20.58 20.04
C ASN A 13 15.71 19.84 19.18
N PRO A 14 17.00 19.95 19.49
CA PRO A 14 18.08 19.28 18.75
C PRO A 14 18.00 17.75 18.74
N LEU A 15 17.28 17.15 19.71
CA LEU A 15 17.05 15.71 19.77
C LEU A 15 15.95 15.24 18.80
N LEU A 16 15.18 16.16 18.20
CA LEU A 16 14.15 15.79 17.23
C LEU A 16 14.79 15.14 16.00
N LYS A 17 14.35 13.94 15.67
CA LYS A 17 14.73 13.25 14.44
C LYS A 17 13.63 13.42 13.38
N ILE A 18 14.04 13.74 12.16
CA ILE A 18 13.16 13.93 11.01
C ILE A 18 13.42 12.82 10.00
N GLY A 19 12.40 11.99 9.77
CA GLY A 19 12.42 10.94 8.77
C GLY A 19 11.51 11.26 7.57
N VAL A 20 11.91 10.85 6.38
CA VAL A 20 11.09 10.93 5.17
C VAL A 20 10.93 9.53 4.58
N GLY A 21 9.68 9.12 4.38
CA GLY A 21 9.35 7.79 3.87
C GLY A 21 8.45 7.79 2.64
N GLY A 22 8.24 6.59 2.12
CA GLY A 22 7.33 6.34 1.00
C GLY A 22 7.93 6.58 -0.38
N CYS A 23 7.09 6.91 -1.38
CA CYS A 23 7.51 6.99 -2.78
C CYS A 23 8.63 8.02 -3.02
N VAL A 24 8.57 9.18 -2.35
CA VAL A 24 9.61 10.21 -2.46
C VAL A 24 10.92 9.72 -1.83
N GLY A 25 10.85 9.09 -0.66
CA GLY A 25 12.02 8.48 -0.02
C GLY A 25 12.65 7.38 -0.88
N GLN A 26 11.82 6.54 -1.51
CA GLN A 26 12.24 5.50 -2.42
C GLN A 26 12.93 6.04 -3.67
N GLN A 27 12.44 7.14 -4.24
CA GLN A 27 12.95 7.73 -5.46
C GLN A 27 14.23 8.53 -5.23
N GLU A 28 14.20 9.44 -4.26
CA GLU A 28 15.26 10.43 -4.08
C GLU A 28 16.41 9.95 -3.19
N LYS A 29 16.16 9.04 -2.26
CA LYS A 29 17.19 8.40 -1.42
C LYS A 29 18.18 9.41 -0.83
N GLU A 30 19.47 9.17 -1.04
CA GLU A 30 20.57 10.02 -0.56
C GLU A 30 20.52 11.45 -1.11
N LYS A 31 19.94 11.66 -2.30
CA LYS A 31 19.80 12.99 -2.90
C LYS A 31 18.89 13.88 -2.05
N LEU A 32 17.83 13.31 -1.46
CA LEU A 32 16.94 14.04 -0.55
C LEU A 32 17.72 14.54 0.68
N MET A 33 18.59 13.72 1.24
CA MET A 33 19.42 14.11 2.39
C MET A 33 20.45 15.20 2.04
N LYS A 34 20.99 15.17 0.81
CA LYS A 34 21.92 16.21 0.35
C LYS A 34 21.23 17.57 0.21
N THR A 35 19.99 17.58 -0.31
CA THR A 35 19.24 18.82 -0.52
C THR A 35 18.56 19.34 0.74
N GLN A 36 18.30 18.46 1.72
CA GLN A 36 17.62 18.77 2.98
C GLN A 36 18.47 18.29 4.17
N PRO A 37 19.43 19.11 4.65
CA PRO A 37 20.36 18.70 5.71
C PRO A 37 19.70 18.31 7.04
N MET A 38 18.47 18.74 7.29
CA MET A 38 17.73 18.46 8.52
C MET A 38 17.13 17.05 8.59
N ILE A 39 17.12 16.30 7.48
CA ILE A 39 16.61 14.93 7.46
C ILE A 39 17.65 14.00 8.08
N ASP A 40 17.23 13.20 9.05
CA ASP A 40 18.07 12.24 9.75
C ASP A 40 18.02 10.86 9.11
N PHE A 41 16.84 10.43 8.59
CA PHE A 41 16.73 9.17 7.90
C PHE A 41 15.71 9.20 6.77
N VAL A 42 15.95 8.36 5.77
CA VAL A 42 15.06 8.16 4.61
C VAL A 42 14.77 6.67 4.47
N PHE A 43 13.50 6.32 4.24
CA PHE A 43 13.11 4.94 4.00
C PHE A 43 12.16 4.79 2.82
N GLY A 44 12.28 3.66 2.15
CA GLY A 44 11.48 3.33 0.97
C GLY A 44 10.14 2.70 1.30
N THR A 45 9.37 2.41 0.26
CA THR A 45 8.01 1.84 0.36
C THR A 45 7.97 0.40 0.87
N ASP A 46 9.08 -0.34 0.79
CA ASP A 46 9.21 -1.73 1.27
C ASP A 46 9.86 -1.82 2.66
N ASN A 47 10.19 -0.67 3.27
CA ASN A 47 11.01 -0.63 4.48
C ASN A 47 10.24 -0.17 5.72
N ILE A 48 8.91 -0.18 5.68
CA ILE A 48 8.07 0.24 6.82
C ILE A 48 8.27 -0.68 8.03
N ASP A 49 8.46 -1.98 7.82
CA ASP A 49 8.64 -2.97 8.89
C ASP A 49 9.99 -2.80 9.60
N THR A 50 10.98 -2.23 8.92
CA THR A 50 12.31 -1.93 9.50
C THR A 50 12.38 -0.53 10.12
N LEU A 51 11.30 0.26 10.09
CA LEU A 51 11.27 1.62 10.62
C LEU A 51 11.64 1.70 12.10
N PRO A 52 11.14 0.81 13.00
CA PRO A 52 11.52 0.88 14.41
C PRO A 52 13.04 0.75 14.64
N SER A 53 13.70 -0.20 13.96
CA SER A 53 15.15 -0.38 14.04
C SER A 53 15.92 0.77 13.42
N LEU A 54 15.45 1.32 12.29
CA LEU A 54 16.06 2.46 11.63
C LEU A 54 16.00 3.72 12.51
N VAL A 55 14.88 3.91 13.22
CA VAL A 55 14.72 5.02 14.17
C VAL A 55 15.67 4.85 15.35
N ALA A 56 15.72 3.66 15.95
CA ALA A 56 16.64 3.37 17.06
C ALA A 56 18.09 3.65 16.66
N GLU A 57 18.54 3.13 15.51
CA GLU A 57 19.88 3.37 14.98
C GLU A 57 20.18 4.86 14.77
N ALA A 58 19.21 5.63 14.25
CA ALA A 58 19.36 7.08 14.05
C ALA A 58 19.53 7.86 15.37
N PHE A 59 18.96 7.37 16.47
CA PHE A 59 19.18 7.94 17.80
C PHE A 59 20.52 7.50 18.40
N ASP A 60 20.86 6.22 18.31
CA ASP A 60 22.05 5.64 18.95
C ASP A 60 23.35 6.14 18.29
N THR A 61 23.39 6.15 16.97
CA THR A 61 24.60 6.51 16.22
C THR A 61 24.70 8.00 15.88
N ASN A 62 23.61 8.74 16.02
CA ASN A 62 23.43 10.10 15.50
C ASN A 62 23.82 10.24 14.00
N SER A 63 23.77 9.13 13.27
CA SER A 63 24.11 9.08 11.85
C SER A 63 22.88 9.37 10.98
N ARG A 64 23.14 9.80 9.75
CA ARG A 64 22.09 10.00 8.75
C ARG A 64 21.95 8.71 7.92
N LEU A 65 20.75 8.12 7.90
CA LEU A 65 20.53 6.76 7.42
C LEU A 65 19.61 6.73 6.20
N VAL A 66 19.89 5.84 5.25
CA VAL A 66 19.01 5.57 4.09
C VAL A 66 18.72 4.09 4.01
N ASN A 67 17.45 3.72 4.08
CA ASN A 67 16.97 2.37 3.81
C ASN A 67 15.85 2.40 2.76
N ALA A 68 16.22 2.26 1.48
CA ALA A 68 15.31 2.32 0.34
C ALA A 68 15.56 1.16 -0.64
N LYS A 69 15.81 -0.04 -0.10
CA LYS A 69 15.98 -1.27 -0.89
C LYS A 69 14.64 -1.96 -1.09
N PHE A 70 14.37 -2.46 -2.29
CA PHE A 70 13.20 -3.29 -2.51
C PHE A 70 13.39 -4.70 -1.93
N ALA A 71 12.39 -5.17 -1.21
CA ALA A 71 12.30 -6.54 -0.73
C ALA A 71 11.60 -7.42 -1.80
N HIS A 72 12.31 -7.72 -2.90
CA HIS A 72 11.74 -8.37 -4.08
C HIS A 72 11.06 -9.72 -3.81
N ARG A 73 11.49 -10.46 -2.79
CA ARG A 73 10.99 -11.81 -2.48
C ARG A 73 10.09 -11.89 -1.24
N ALA A 74 9.91 -10.80 -0.52
CA ALA A 74 9.05 -10.84 0.67
C ALA A 74 7.57 -10.93 0.24
N PRO A 75 6.79 -11.85 0.84
CA PRO A 75 5.35 -11.87 0.65
C PRO A 75 4.73 -10.54 1.07
N TYR A 76 3.65 -10.13 0.38
CA TYR A 76 2.92 -8.92 0.75
C TYR A 76 1.85 -9.26 1.80
N HIS A 77 2.26 -9.28 3.05
CA HIS A 77 1.37 -9.48 4.19
C HIS A 77 1.15 -8.16 4.92
N VAL A 78 0.09 -7.47 4.56
CA VAL A 78 -0.35 -6.26 5.25
C VAL A 78 -1.78 -6.47 5.71
N GLU A 79 -2.00 -6.49 7.01
CA GLU A 79 -3.35 -6.51 7.58
C GLU A 79 -4.01 -5.13 7.41
N THR A 80 -5.31 -5.11 7.19
CA THR A 80 -6.08 -3.88 7.13
C THR A 80 -6.40 -3.40 8.54
N LEU A 81 -5.47 -2.69 9.15
CA LEU A 81 -5.63 -2.13 10.49
C LEU A 81 -6.30 -0.76 10.42
N VAL A 82 -7.59 -0.72 10.71
CA VAL A 82 -8.36 0.53 10.84
C VAL A 82 -8.82 0.66 12.29
N ARG A 83 -8.35 1.69 13.01
CA ARG A 83 -8.70 1.88 14.43
C ARG A 83 -10.20 2.09 14.64
N ASN A 84 -10.79 3.04 13.91
CA ASN A 84 -12.20 3.38 13.95
C ASN A 84 -12.76 3.33 12.53
N PRO A 85 -13.19 2.16 12.02
CA PRO A 85 -13.76 2.08 10.70
C PRO A 85 -15.09 2.82 10.67
N GLY A 86 -15.30 3.65 9.64
CA GLY A 86 -16.59 4.24 9.34
C GLY A 86 -17.51 3.23 8.65
N VAL A 87 -18.51 3.75 7.95
CA VAL A 87 -19.40 2.91 7.12
C VAL A 87 -18.65 2.31 5.92
N SER A 88 -17.65 3.02 5.40
CA SER A 88 -16.80 2.55 4.31
C SER A 88 -15.31 2.57 4.69
N THR A 89 -14.51 1.67 4.10
CA THR A 89 -13.07 1.61 4.34
C THR A 89 -12.32 1.04 3.13
N PHE A 90 -11.01 1.18 3.15
CA PHE A 90 -10.12 0.68 2.12
C PHE A 90 -9.47 -0.64 2.52
N VAL A 91 -9.31 -1.55 1.55
CA VAL A 91 -8.60 -2.83 1.70
C VAL A 91 -7.55 -2.93 0.60
N ASN A 92 -6.28 -2.91 0.98
CA ASN A 92 -5.19 -3.11 0.02
C ASN A 92 -5.18 -4.56 -0.43
N ILE A 93 -5.17 -4.79 -1.76
CA ILE A 93 -5.12 -6.13 -2.35
C ILE A 93 -3.83 -6.38 -3.12
N THR A 94 -3.26 -5.33 -3.74
CA THR A 94 -1.98 -5.39 -4.45
C THR A 94 -1.06 -4.25 -4.05
N LYS A 95 0.24 -4.41 -4.29
CA LYS A 95 1.27 -3.39 -4.19
C LYS A 95 2.22 -3.50 -5.38
N GLY A 96 2.64 -2.36 -5.94
CA GLY A 96 3.48 -2.32 -7.12
C GLY A 96 2.69 -2.49 -8.42
N CYS A 97 3.38 -2.50 -9.56
CA CYS A 97 2.74 -2.66 -10.86
C CYS A 97 3.77 -3.04 -11.92
N ASP A 98 3.42 -3.98 -12.80
CA ASP A 98 4.28 -4.47 -13.87
C ASP A 98 3.94 -3.92 -15.26
N ASN A 99 3.07 -2.91 -15.35
CA ASN A 99 2.65 -2.34 -16.63
C ASN A 99 3.70 -1.44 -17.28
N PHE A 100 4.59 -0.81 -16.53
CA PHE A 100 5.64 0.08 -17.04
C PHE A 100 5.14 1.12 -18.06
N CYS A 101 3.95 1.69 -17.84
CA CYS A 101 3.42 2.77 -18.68
C CYS A 101 4.42 3.92 -18.76
N SER A 102 4.59 4.53 -19.94
CA SER A 102 5.63 5.53 -20.25
C SER A 102 5.65 6.76 -19.34
N PHE A 103 4.53 7.10 -18.73
CA PHE A 103 4.38 8.26 -17.82
C PHE A 103 4.42 7.87 -16.33
N CYS A 104 4.47 6.56 -15.99
CA CYS A 104 4.19 6.08 -14.64
C CYS A 104 5.46 5.78 -13.86
N ILE A 105 5.57 6.35 -12.65
CA ILE A 105 6.68 6.15 -11.73
C ILE A 105 6.50 4.92 -10.81
N VAL A 106 5.31 4.31 -10.76
CA VAL A 106 4.96 3.27 -9.80
C VAL A 106 5.93 2.09 -9.78
N PRO A 107 6.34 1.48 -10.92
CA PRO A 107 7.30 0.37 -10.90
C PRO A 107 8.63 0.72 -10.23
N PHE A 108 9.04 1.98 -10.29
CA PHE A 108 10.31 2.48 -9.74
C PHE A 108 10.21 2.89 -8.27
N THR A 109 9.01 3.20 -7.78
CA THR A 109 8.80 3.67 -6.40
C THR A 109 8.11 2.66 -5.51
N ARG A 110 7.30 1.77 -6.08
CA ARG A 110 6.58 0.70 -5.34
C ARG A 110 7.03 -0.70 -5.72
N GLY A 111 7.88 -0.82 -6.76
CA GLY A 111 8.44 -2.07 -7.22
C GLY A 111 7.49 -2.89 -8.08
N ARG A 112 7.86 -4.16 -8.26
CA ARG A 112 7.08 -5.17 -8.98
C ARG A 112 5.77 -5.46 -8.25
N GLU A 113 4.78 -5.91 -9.00
CA GLU A 113 3.49 -6.27 -8.43
C GLU A 113 3.60 -7.43 -7.44
N LYS A 114 2.87 -7.29 -6.34
CA LYS A 114 2.71 -8.32 -5.31
C LYS A 114 1.25 -8.31 -4.88
N SER A 115 0.59 -9.44 -4.98
CA SER A 115 -0.78 -9.62 -4.52
C SER A 115 -0.83 -10.22 -3.12
N ARG A 116 -1.86 -9.88 -2.37
CA ARG A 116 -2.15 -10.52 -1.09
C ARG A 116 -2.89 -11.84 -1.32
N PRO A 117 -2.66 -12.87 -0.48
CA PRO A 117 -3.47 -14.07 -0.52
C PRO A 117 -4.96 -13.77 -0.34
N ILE A 118 -5.80 -14.37 -1.18
CA ILE A 118 -7.24 -14.10 -1.20
C ILE A 118 -7.91 -14.39 0.16
N GLY A 119 -7.47 -15.44 0.85
CA GLY A 119 -7.96 -15.79 2.19
C GLY A 119 -7.74 -14.70 3.23
N HIS A 120 -6.61 -13.98 3.16
CA HIS A 120 -6.31 -12.86 4.05
C HIS A 120 -7.20 -11.66 3.76
N ILE A 121 -7.49 -11.38 2.49
CA ILE A 121 -8.40 -10.29 2.09
C ILE A 121 -9.82 -10.59 2.58
N LEU A 122 -10.31 -11.81 2.40
CA LEU A 122 -11.63 -12.24 2.87
C LEU A 122 -11.75 -12.14 4.40
N MET A 123 -10.70 -12.52 5.12
CA MET A 123 -10.66 -12.40 6.58
C MET A 123 -10.72 -10.93 7.02
N ASP A 124 -9.96 -10.05 6.39
CA ASP A 124 -10.02 -8.60 6.66
C ASP A 124 -11.43 -8.05 6.43
N VAL A 125 -12.05 -8.40 5.29
CA VAL A 125 -13.42 -7.94 4.95
C VAL A 125 -14.42 -8.42 6.00
N LYS A 126 -14.36 -9.69 6.43
CA LYS A 126 -15.24 -10.24 7.47
C LYS A 126 -15.02 -9.52 8.82
N ASN A 127 -13.78 -9.26 9.21
CA ASN A 127 -13.45 -8.52 10.42
C ASN A 127 -13.98 -7.07 10.38
N LEU A 128 -13.90 -6.41 9.23
CA LEU A 128 -14.43 -5.06 9.03
C LEU A 128 -15.96 -5.04 9.12
N ILE A 129 -16.65 -6.03 8.52
CA ILE A 129 -18.11 -6.18 8.62
C ILE A 129 -18.54 -6.37 10.08
N ALA A 130 -17.85 -7.22 10.84
CA ALA A 130 -18.13 -7.41 12.27
C ALA A 130 -17.99 -6.13 13.09
N ARG A 131 -17.25 -5.12 12.57
CA ARG A 131 -17.07 -3.80 13.17
C ARG A 131 -17.98 -2.72 12.55
N GLY A 132 -18.99 -3.11 11.77
CA GLY A 132 -20.03 -2.24 11.22
C GLY A 132 -19.75 -1.63 9.86
N VAL A 133 -18.65 -2.02 9.17
CA VAL A 133 -18.35 -1.59 7.80
C VAL A 133 -19.36 -2.21 6.84
N LYS A 134 -19.91 -1.40 5.93
CA LYS A 134 -20.89 -1.81 4.92
C LYS A 134 -20.36 -1.72 3.50
N GLU A 135 -19.30 -0.96 3.29
CA GLU A 135 -18.67 -0.78 1.99
C GLU A 135 -17.16 -0.94 2.11
N VAL A 136 -16.56 -1.69 1.20
CA VAL A 136 -15.10 -1.76 1.05
C VAL A 136 -14.68 -1.28 -0.33
N THR A 137 -13.57 -0.55 -0.40
CA THR A 137 -12.90 -0.21 -1.65
C THR A 137 -11.59 -0.97 -1.74
N LEU A 138 -11.48 -1.86 -2.71
CA LEU A 138 -10.25 -2.62 -2.99
C LEU A 138 -9.22 -1.70 -3.63
N LEU A 139 -8.04 -1.62 -3.03
CA LEU A 139 -6.95 -0.73 -3.46
C LEU A 139 -5.75 -1.49 -4.00
N GLY A 140 -5.19 -0.95 -5.07
CA GLY A 140 -3.92 -1.37 -5.66
C GLY A 140 -3.37 -0.27 -6.56
N GLN A 141 -2.33 -0.56 -7.30
CA GLN A 141 -1.83 0.34 -8.36
C GLN A 141 -2.34 -0.08 -9.73
N ASN A 142 -2.67 -1.35 -9.89
CA ASN A 142 -3.47 -1.95 -10.93
C ASN A 142 -4.26 -3.08 -10.28
N VAL A 143 -5.54 -2.89 -9.97
CA VAL A 143 -6.30 -3.88 -9.18
C VAL A 143 -6.72 -5.11 -9.98
N ASN A 144 -6.95 -4.95 -11.28
CA ASN A 144 -7.44 -6.04 -12.12
C ASN A 144 -6.35 -6.92 -12.74
N SER A 145 -5.08 -6.65 -12.42
CA SER A 145 -3.96 -7.60 -12.60
C SER A 145 -3.74 -8.51 -11.38
N TYR A 146 -4.58 -8.38 -10.33
CA TYR A 146 -4.46 -9.19 -9.12
C TYR A 146 -4.41 -10.68 -9.46
N GLU A 147 -3.41 -11.36 -8.90
CA GLU A 147 -3.24 -12.80 -8.98
C GLU A 147 -2.76 -13.32 -7.62
N SER A 148 -3.56 -14.17 -6.97
CA SER A 148 -3.23 -14.79 -5.71
C SER A 148 -2.27 -15.97 -5.90
N ASP A 149 -1.62 -16.40 -4.84
CA ASP A 149 -0.70 -17.54 -4.79
C ASP A 149 -1.36 -18.88 -5.14
N ASP A 150 -2.71 -18.98 -5.01
CA ASP A 150 -3.52 -20.13 -5.42
C ASP A 150 -3.98 -20.06 -6.89
N GLY A 151 -3.55 -19.05 -7.65
CA GLY A 151 -3.95 -18.83 -9.05
C GLY A 151 -5.29 -18.12 -9.24
N SER A 152 -5.95 -17.70 -8.14
CA SER A 152 -7.19 -16.91 -8.23
C SER A 152 -6.89 -15.50 -8.77
N ASP A 153 -7.67 -15.06 -9.76
CA ASP A 153 -7.55 -13.74 -10.35
C ASP A 153 -8.47 -12.69 -9.69
N PHE A 154 -8.49 -11.47 -10.22
CA PHE A 154 -9.32 -10.37 -9.69
C PHE A 154 -10.82 -10.68 -9.78
N ALA A 155 -11.27 -11.37 -10.83
CA ALA A 155 -12.66 -11.77 -10.97
C ALA A 155 -13.06 -12.77 -9.87
N ASP A 156 -12.18 -13.75 -9.56
CA ASP A 156 -12.39 -14.67 -8.45
C ASP A 156 -12.45 -13.95 -7.11
N LEU A 157 -11.54 -12.99 -6.88
CA LEU A 157 -11.55 -12.18 -5.67
C LEU A 157 -12.87 -11.41 -5.51
N LEU A 158 -13.33 -10.69 -6.55
CA LEU A 158 -14.60 -9.96 -6.51
C LEU A 158 -15.78 -10.88 -6.23
N LYS A 159 -15.86 -12.00 -6.97
CA LYS A 159 -16.90 -13.02 -6.78
C LYS A 159 -16.93 -13.53 -5.34
N ARG A 160 -15.77 -13.90 -4.79
CA ARG A 160 -15.68 -14.43 -3.43
C ARG A 160 -16.00 -13.38 -2.36
N VAL A 161 -15.53 -12.14 -2.52
CA VAL A 161 -15.90 -11.04 -1.61
C VAL A 161 -17.42 -10.81 -1.64
N ALA A 162 -18.03 -10.78 -2.82
CA ALA A 162 -19.47 -10.55 -2.98
C ALA A 162 -20.33 -11.71 -2.46
N SER A 163 -19.89 -12.97 -2.63
CA SER A 163 -20.70 -14.16 -2.31
C SER A 163 -20.40 -14.79 -0.94
N GLU A 164 -19.14 -14.70 -0.45
CA GLU A 164 -18.72 -15.35 0.80
C GLU A 164 -18.70 -14.38 2.00
N THR A 165 -19.11 -13.11 1.80
CA THR A 165 -19.19 -12.10 2.86
C THR A 165 -20.52 -11.36 2.83
N ASP A 166 -20.92 -10.80 3.99
CA ASP A 166 -22.11 -9.98 4.13
C ASP A 166 -21.89 -8.51 3.79
N ILE A 167 -20.82 -8.19 3.05
CA ILE A 167 -20.55 -6.82 2.60
C ILE A 167 -21.70 -6.33 1.70
N GLN A 168 -22.12 -5.09 1.91
CA GLN A 168 -23.24 -4.52 1.14
C GLN A 168 -22.78 -3.91 -0.19
N ARG A 169 -21.53 -3.38 -0.22
CA ARG A 169 -20.95 -2.79 -1.43
C ARG A 169 -19.45 -3.03 -1.51
N VAL A 170 -19.03 -3.41 -2.71
CA VAL A 170 -17.62 -3.53 -3.09
C VAL A 170 -17.31 -2.51 -4.16
N ARG A 171 -16.26 -1.75 -3.96
CA ARG A 171 -15.69 -0.85 -4.98
C ARG A 171 -14.26 -1.24 -5.24
N TYR A 172 -13.72 -0.81 -6.34
CA TYR A 172 -12.31 -0.92 -6.66
C TYR A 172 -11.80 0.29 -7.42
N THR A 173 -10.51 0.55 -7.36
CA THR A 173 -9.88 1.72 -7.99
C THR A 173 -8.76 1.29 -8.92
N THR A 174 -8.41 2.18 -9.86
CA THR A 174 -7.21 1.99 -10.71
C THR A 174 -7.17 0.71 -11.54
N PRO A 175 -8.30 0.24 -12.14
CA PRO A 175 -8.20 -0.87 -13.08
C PRO A 175 -7.53 -0.39 -14.37
N HIS A 176 -6.72 -1.27 -14.99
CA HIS A 176 -6.11 -0.98 -16.29
C HIS A 176 -6.92 -1.64 -17.41
N PRO A 177 -7.22 -0.92 -18.52
CA PRO A 177 -8.07 -1.46 -19.59
C PRO A 177 -7.61 -2.79 -20.19
N LYS A 178 -6.30 -3.04 -20.26
CA LYS A 178 -5.76 -4.29 -20.84
C LYS A 178 -6.10 -5.55 -20.03
N ASP A 179 -6.40 -5.40 -18.73
CA ASP A 179 -6.62 -6.51 -17.80
C ASP A 179 -8.12 -6.78 -17.56
N PHE A 180 -9.00 -6.18 -18.37
CA PHE A 180 -10.40 -6.58 -18.45
C PHE A 180 -10.56 -7.82 -19.34
N ASN A 181 -11.37 -8.76 -18.89
CA ASN A 181 -11.69 -9.99 -19.63
C ASN A 181 -13.17 -10.39 -19.43
N ASP A 182 -13.64 -11.34 -20.23
CA ASP A 182 -15.05 -11.77 -20.20
C ASP A 182 -15.47 -12.32 -18.83
N LYS A 183 -14.55 -13.02 -18.12
CA LYS A 183 -14.81 -13.53 -16.77
C LYS A 183 -15.10 -12.40 -15.79
N LEU A 184 -14.31 -11.30 -15.86
CA LEU A 184 -14.52 -10.13 -15.00
C LEU A 184 -15.86 -9.45 -15.33
N PHE A 185 -16.18 -9.27 -16.61
CA PHE A 185 -17.48 -8.70 -17.01
C PHE A 185 -18.66 -9.55 -16.55
N GLN A 186 -18.55 -10.87 -16.61
CA GLN A 186 -19.59 -11.77 -16.12
C GLN A 186 -19.81 -11.62 -14.61
N VAL A 187 -18.71 -11.59 -13.81
CA VAL A 187 -18.79 -11.39 -12.36
C VAL A 187 -19.43 -10.04 -12.00
N LEU A 188 -19.09 -8.96 -12.73
CA LEU A 188 -19.71 -7.66 -12.53
C LEU A 188 -21.21 -7.67 -12.82
N ALA A 189 -21.62 -8.37 -13.89
CA ALA A 189 -23.05 -8.52 -14.23
C ALA A 189 -23.82 -9.34 -13.19
N ASP A 190 -23.23 -10.46 -12.72
CA ASP A 190 -23.86 -11.36 -11.75
C ASP A 190 -24.01 -10.73 -10.34
N HIS A 191 -23.14 -9.78 -10.02
CA HIS A 191 -23.09 -9.13 -8.69
C HIS A 191 -23.33 -7.61 -8.72
N GLN A 192 -24.01 -7.08 -9.75
CA GLN A 192 -24.29 -5.65 -9.96
C GLN A 192 -25.02 -4.97 -8.78
N ASN A 193 -25.61 -5.73 -7.88
CA ASN A 193 -26.26 -5.22 -6.67
C ASN A 193 -25.27 -4.92 -5.53
N LYS A 194 -24.04 -5.45 -5.63
CA LYS A 194 -22.99 -5.27 -4.61
C LYS A 194 -21.71 -4.59 -5.16
N ILE A 195 -21.39 -4.78 -6.45
CA ILE A 195 -20.17 -4.27 -7.09
C ILE A 195 -20.48 -3.07 -7.97
#